data_d0f3fae649047d93ac755ea1d6593662
#
_entry.id   d0f3fae649047d93ac755ea1d6593662
#
_cell.length_a   1.000
_cell.length_b   1.000
_cell.length_c   1.000
_cell.angle_alpha   90.00
_cell.angle_beta   90.00
_cell.angle_gamma   90.00
#
_symmetry.space_group_name_H-M   'P 1'
#
loop_
_entity.id
_entity.type
_entity.pdbx_description
1 polymer ?
#
loop_
_entity_poly.entity_id
_entity_poly.type
_entity_poly.pdbx_seq_one_letter_code
_entity_poly.pdbx_strand_id
1 'polypeptide(L)'
;MGNLVAIVGRPNVGKSTLFNRLTQSRKAIVSDTAGTTRDRQYGKCSWNNREFSVVDTGGWVVKSDDIFEDAIRRQVIVATEEADLVLFLVDVMTGITDWDEDVAAILRRTKLPIILVANKVDNSGEYYQAAEFYKLGLGEPQCVSAATGGGTGDLLDLVVSMLKPDVESDVEDDIPRFAVVGRPNAGKSSLINALIGEDRNIVTEIAGTTRDSIYTRYDKFGFDFYLVDTAGIRRKNKVTEDLEFYSVMRSIRSIENSDVCILMIDATRGIEAQDMNIFQLIQKNNTSLVVVVNKWDLVEDKSQKVITTFETAIRNRMAPFTDFPIIFSSALTKQRIYKVLETAKQVYENRTRKIGTSKLNEVMLPLIEAFPPPSNKGKYIKIKYVAQLPNTKIPSFVFYANLPQYVKEPYKRFLENKIRENWDLHGCPINVFVRQK
;
A
#
# COMPACT_ATOMS: atom_id res chain seq x y z
N MET A 1 5.12 7.73 10.26
CA MET A 1 5.57 6.95 9.06
C MET A 1 5.22 5.50 9.26
N GLY A 2 4.66 4.81 8.24
CA GLY A 2 4.41 3.38 8.35
C GLY A 2 5.72 2.60 8.40
N ASN A 3 5.88 1.73 9.40
CA ASN A 3 7.02 0.83 9.49
C ASN A 3 6.80 -0.38 8.56
N LEU A 4 7.83 -0.78 7.80
CA LEU A 4 7.79 -1.89 6.86
C LEU A 4 8.67 -3.04 7.34
N VAL A 5 8.09 -4.21 7.53
CA VAL A 5 8.75 -5.44 7.96
C VAL A 5 8.84 -6.42 6.78
N ALA A 6 10.02 -6.82 6.39
CA ALA A 6 10.24 -7.79 5.33
C ALA A 6 10.52 -9.19 5.89
N ILE A 7 9.83 -10.21 5.36
CA ILE A 7 10.09 -11.62 5.68
C ILE A 7 11.00 -12.19 4.59
N VAL A 8 12.21 -12.57 4.95
CA VAL A 8 13.19 -13.18 4.05
C VAL A 8 13.53 -14.59 4.52
N GLY A 9 14.03 -15.42 3.63
CA GLY A 9 14.40 -16.79 3.93
C GLY A 9 14.29 -17.66 2.66
N ARG A 10 14.90 -18.84 2.68
CA ARG A 10 14.85 -19.78 1.56
C ARG A 10 13.42 -20.28 1.25
N PRO A 11 13.15 -20.87 0.11
CA PRO A 11 11.87 -21.50 -0.19
C PRO A 11 11.47 -22.56 0.85
N ASN A 12 10.17 -22.69 1.07
CA ASN A 12 9.56 -23.73 1.94
C ASN A 12 9.87 -23.63 3.44
N VAL A 13 10.55 -22.58 3.92
CA VAL A 13 10.73 -22.34 5.38
C VAL A 13 9.47 -21.85 6.08
N GLY A 14 8.40 -21.55 5.34
CA GLY A 14 7.12 -21.12 5.90
C GLY A 14 6.87 -19.62 5.87
N LYS A 15 7.57 -18.83 5.03
CA LYS A 15 7.39 -17.38 4.92
C LYS A 15 5.93 -16.95 4.71
N SER A 16 5.27 -17.54 3.72
CA SER A 16 3.87 -17.20 3.39
C SER A 16 2.91 -17.67 4.48
N THR A 17 3.23 -18.73 5.21
CA THR A 17 2.45 -19.17 6.37
C THR A 17 2.56 -18.18 7.51
N LEU A 18 3.78 -17.73 7.82
CA LEU A 18 4.00 -16.69 8.83
C LEU A 18 3.37 -15.38 8.42
N PHE A 19 3.56 -14.94 7.18
CA PHE A 19 2.92 -13.76 6.64
C PHE A 19 1.39 -13.76 6.84
N ASN A 20 0.73 -14.86 6.45
CA ASN A 20 -0.72 -15.01 6.64
C ASN A 20 -1.09 -14.97 8.13
N ARG A 21 -0.30 -15.59 8.99
CA ARG A 21 -0.52 -15.59 10.44
C ARG A 21 -0.44 -14.18 11.01
N LEU A 22 0.59 -13.42 10.68
CA LEU A 22 0.81 -12.06 11.18
C LEU A 22 -0.27 -11.08 10.68
N THR A 23 -0.69 -11.22 9.40
CA THR A 23 -1.67 -10.31 8.78
C THR A 23 -3.11 -10.69 9.09
N GLN A 24 -3.41 -11.95 9.51
CA GLN A 24 -4.74 -12.42 9.89
C GLN A 24 -5.08 -12.26 11.38
N SER A 25 -4.12 -11.84 12.20
CA SER A 25 -4.22 -11.85 13.66
C SER A 25 -5.20 -10.83 14.28
N ARG A 26 -6.01 -10.13 13.50
CA ARG A 26 -7.31 -9.59 13.91
C ARG A 26 -8.21 -9.43 12.69
N LYS A 27 -9.48 -9.83 12.80
CA LYS A 27 -10.57 -9.42 11.92
C LYS A 27 -10.53 -7.91 11.71
N ALA A 28 -9.63 -7.46 10.87
CA ALA A 28 -9.70 -6.13 10.30
C ALA A 28 -11.03 -6.10 9.55
N ILE A 29 -11.82 -5.09 9.80
CA ILE A 29 -12.94 -4.66 9.01
C ILE A 29 -12.40 -4.28 7.63
N VAL A 30 -12.08 -5.26 6.81
CA VAL A 30 -11.64 -5.08 5.43
C VAL A 30 -12.43 -6.04 4.58
N SER A 31 -13.07 -5.48 3.58
CA SER A 31 -13.87 -6.15 2.56
C SER A 31 -13.27 -7.48 2.11
N ASP A 32 -14.08 -8.56 2.21
CA ASP A 32 -13.87 -9.85 1.56
C ASP A 32 -13.97 -9.70 0.02
N THR A 33 -13.00 -9.06 -0.59
CA THR A 33 -12.77 -9.21 -2.03
C THR A 33 -11.70 -10.28 -2.17
N ALA A 34 -12.12 -11.50 -2.51
CA ALA A 34 -11.25 -12.60 -2.86
C ALA A 34 -10.32 -12.17 -4.02
N GLY A 35 -9.06 -11.86 -3.69
CA GLY A 35 -8.02 -11.56 -4.65
C GLY A 35 -7.28 -12.82 -5.10
N THR A 36 -6.73 -12.78 -6.30
CA THR A 36 -5.93 -13.83 -6.92
C THR A 36 -4.68 -14.18 -6.07
N THR A 37 -4.08 -15.34 -6.30
CA THR A 37 -2.94 -15.90 -5.54
C THR A 37 -1.69 -15.00 -5.40
N ARG A 38 -1.59 -13.90 -6.16
CA ARG A 38 -0.54 -12.87 -6.05
C ARG A 38 -0.80 -11.79 -4.99
N ASP A 39 -2.04 -11.69 -4.46
CA ASP A 39 -2.42 -10.72 -3.43
C ASP A 39 -1.89 -11.02 -2.01
N ARG A 40 -1.15 -12.12 -1.84
CA ARG A 40 -0.73 -12.63 -0.54
C ARG A 40 0.66 -12.14 -0.08
N GLN A 41 1.21 -11.11 -0.70
CA GLN A 41 2.61 -10.71 -0.47
C GLN A 41 2.78 -9.44 0.34
N TYR A 42 1.71 -8.65 0.50
CA TYR A 42 1.67 -7.42 1.28
C TYR A 42 0.43 -7.40 2.16
N GLY A 43 0.60 -7.07 3.42
CA GLY A 43 -0.50 -6.94 4.38
C GLY A 43 -0.13 -6.06 5.56
N LYS A 44 -1.14 -5.60 6.28
CA LYS A 44 -0.97 -4.84 7.52
C LYS A 44 -1.12 -5.73 8.72
N CYS A 45 -0.29 -5.49 9.72
CA CYS A 45 -0.34 -6.11 11.03
C CYS A 45 -0.56 -5.03 12.09
N SER A 46 -1.42 -5.31 13.07
CA SER A 46 -1.64 -4.43 14.21
C SER A 46 -1.38 -5.22 15.49
N TRP A 47 -0.45 -4.74 16.32
CA TRP A 47 -0.10 -5.34 17.60
C TRP A 47 0.20 -4.26 18.64
N ASN A 48 -0.32 -4.41 19.86
CA ASN A 48 -0.13 -3.45 20.96
C ASN A 48 -0.36 -1.98 20.55
N ASN A 49 -1.46 -1.73 19.82
CA ASN A 49 -1.85 -0.41 19.28
C ASN A 49 -0.85 0.20 18.27
N ARG A 50 0.09 -0.59 17.77
CA ARG A 50 0.97 -0.19 16.67
C ARG A 50 0.59 -0.92 15.40
N GLU A 51 0.53 -0.18 14.30
CA GLU A 51 0.27 -0.72 12.96
C GLU A 51 1.57 -0.67 12.14
N PHE A 52 1.89 -1.77 11.47
CA PHE A 52 3.02 -1.86 10.56
C PHE A 52 2.67 -2.75 9.37
N SER A 53 3.41 -2.58 8.29
CA SER A 53 3.22 -3.36 7.07
C SER A 53 4.18 -4.53 7.03
N VAL A 54 3.72 -5.65 6.49
CA VAL A 54 4.51 -6.87 6.32
C VAL A 54 4.55 -7.25 4.85
N VAL A 55 5.73 -7.63 4.36
CA VAL A 55 5.94 -8.09 2.99
C VAL A 55 6.59 -9.47 2.99
N ASP A 56 5.99 -10.41 2.25
CA ASP A 56 6.59 -11.73 1.96
C ASP A 56 7.43 -11.64 0.68
N THR A 57 8.75 -11.81 0.79
CA THR A 57 9.64 -11.75 -0.38
C THR A 57 9.57 -13.01 -1.25
N GLY A 58 9.11 -14.14 -0.72
CA GLY A 58 9.16 -15.44 -1.40
C GLY A 58 8.24 -15.63 -2.59
N GLY A 59 7.24 -14.78 -2.75
CA GLY A 59 6.26 -14.90 -3.84
C GLY A 59 6.69 -14.27 -5.18
N TRP A 60 7.86 -13.65 -5.25
CA TRP A 60 8.35 -12.89 -6.41
C TRP A 60 9.40 -13.63 -7.26
N VAL A 61 9.60 -14.91 -7.01
CA VAL A 61 10.61 -15.71 -7.72
C VAL A 61 10.07 -16.18 -9.07
N VAL A 62 10.76 -15.82 -10.15
CA VAL A 62 10.52 -16.34 -11.51
C VAL A 62 11.06 -17.78 -11.58
N LYS A 63 10.28 -18.71 -12.13
CA LYS A 63 10.60 -20.13 -12.28
C LYS A 63 11.73 -20.33 -13.30
N SER A 64 12.98 -20.38 -12.85
CA SER A 64 14.10 -20.94 -13.63
C SER A 64 15.21 -21.35 -12.67
N ASP A 65 15.66 -22.59 -12.76
CA ASP A 65 16.49 -23.25 -11.73
C ASP A 65 17.92 -22.68 -11.61
N ASP A 66 18.53 -22.14 -12.64
CA ASP A 66 19.92 -21.63 -12.63
C ASP A 66 20.03 -20.11 -12.27
N ILE A 67 18.91 -19.37 -12.24
CA ILE A 67 18.86 -17.92 -11.90
C ILE A 67 18.32 -17.73 -10.48
N PHE A 68 18.01 -18.81 -9.79
CA PHE A 68 17.24 -18.82 -8.56
C PHE A 68 18.00 -18.21 -7.36
N GLU A 69 19.27 -18.58 -7.18
CA GLU A 69 20.09 -18.10 -6.05
C GLU A 69 20.36 -16.60 -6.14
N ASP A 70 20.72 -16.13 -7.32
CA ASP A 70 20.97 -14.70 -7.55
C ASP A 70 19.70 -13.86 -7.38
N ALA A 71 18.55 -14.37 -7.81
CA ALA A 71 17.27 -13.69 -7.65
C ALA A 71 16.89 -13.53 -6.17
N ILE A 72 17.09 -14.54 -5.37
CA ILE A 72 16.79 -14.49 -3.92
C ILE A 72 17.80 -13.60 -3.18
N ARG A 73 19.10 -13.71 -3.53
CA ARG A 73 20.13 -12.82 -2.97
C ARG A 73 19.80 -11.35 -3.24
N ARG A 74 19.36 -11.04 -4.45
CA ARG A 74 18.89 -9.68 -4.82
C ARG A 74 17.65 -9.26 -4.04
N GLN A 75 16.69 -10.16 -3.80
CA GLN A 75 15.52 -9.88 -2.97
C GLN A 75 15.89 -9.54 -1.52
N VAL A 76 16.84 -10.25 -0.94
CA VAL A 76 17.36 -9.95 0.40
C VAL A 76 17.99 -8.55 0.43
N ILE A 77 18.81 -8.22 -0.58
CA ILE A 77 19.44 -6.89 -0.67
C ILE A 77 18.36 -5.80 -0.75
N VAL A 78 17.36 -5.95 -1.62
CA VAL A 78 16.25 -4.98 -1.75
C VAL A 78 15.46 -4.88 -0.45
N ALA A 79 15.19 -6.01 0.22
CA ALA A 79 14.53 -6.00 1.50
C ALA A 79 15.33 -5.22 2.57
N THR A 80 16.67 -5.34 2.55
CA THR A 80 17.53 -4.60 3.48
C THR A 80 17.65 -3.10 3.15
N GLU A 81 17.40 -2.70 1.90
CA GLU A 81 17.40 -1.31 1.48
C GLU A 81 16.09 -0.59 1.79
N GLU A 82 14.96 -1.29 1.67
CA GLU A 82 13.63 -0.68 1.71
C GLU A 82 12.83 -0.98 3.00
N ALA A 83 13.16 -2.02 3.78
CA ALA A 83 12.48 -2.32 5.03
C ALA A 83 13.05 -1.56 6.24
N ASP A 84 12.26 -1.47 7.31
CA ASP A 84 12.67 -0.92 8.60
C ASP A 84 13.12 -2.02 9.57
N LEU A 85 12.70 -3.28 9.32
CA LEU A 85 13.07 -4.47 10.07
C LEU A 85 12.97 -5.69 9.14
N VAL A 86 13.89 -6.64 9.32
CA VAL A 86 13.88 -7.92 8.59
C VAL A 86 13.61 -9.07 9.55
N LEU A 87 12.65 -9.93 9.21
CA LEU A 87 12.46 -11.25 9.80
C LEU A 87 13.17 -12.28 8.90
N PHE A 88 14.27 -12.83 9.38
CA PHE A 88 14.98 -13.88 8.66
C PHE A 88 14.50 -15.24 9.13
N LEU A 89 13.74 -15.92 8.29
CA LEU A 89 13.15 -17.22 8.57
C LEU A 89 14.08 -18.37 8.20
N VAL A 90 14.30 -19.25 9.16
CA VAL A 90 14.99 -20.54 9.01
C VAL A 90 14.08 -21.69 9.45
N ASP A 91 14.36 -22.91 9.01
CA ASP A 91 13.54 -24.10 9.26
C ASP A 91 14.27 -25.05 10.22
N VAL A 92 13.75 -25.22 11.43
CA VAL A 92 14.37 -26.06 12.46
C VAL A 92 14.48 -27.52 12.04
N MET A 93 13.56 -28.00 11.20
CA MET A 93 13.56 -29.41 10.75
C MET A 93 14.68 -29.71 9.76
N THR A 94 15.19 -28.71 9.04
CA THR A 94 16.23 -28.89 8.03
C THR A 94 17.61 -28.52 8.57
N GLY A 95 17.68 -27.72 9.64
CA GLY A 95 18.92 -27.15 10.14
C GLY A 95 19.48 -26.04 9.23
N ILE A 96 20.74 -25.65 9.48
CA ILE A 96 21.44 -24.63 8.71
C ILE A 96 21.85 -25.20 7.36
N THR A 97 21.59 -24.44 6.29
CA THR A 97 22.05 -24.73 4.94
C THR A 97 23.06 -23.68 4.48
N ASP A 98 23.87 -23.97 3.46
CA ASP A 98 24.84 -23.04 2.85
C ASP A 98 24.13 -21.72 2.44
N TRP A 99 22.88 -21.87 1.99
CA TRP A 99 22.04 -20.73 1.61
C TRP A 99 21.67 -19.83 2.82
N ASP A 100 21.36 -20.43 3.97
CA ASP A 100 21.08 -19.66 5.20
C ASP A 100 22.33 -18.90 5.67
N GLU A 101 23.52 -19.50 5.50
CA GLU A 101 24.80 -18.84 5.80
C GLU A 101 25.08 -17.65 4.87
N ASP A 102 24.83 -17.80 3.57
CA ASP A 102 24.98 -16.75 2.56
C ASP A 102 24.09 -15.55 2.86
N VAL A 103 22.80 -15.80 3.16
CA VAL A 103 21.86 -14.75 3.53
C VAL A 103 22.27 -14.09 4.85
N ALA A 104 22.65 -14.88 5.85
CA ALA A 104 23.15 -14.35 7.10
C ALA A 104 24.38 -13.45 6.91
N ALA A 105 25.29 -13.81 5.98
CA ALA A 105 26.47 -13.00 5.66
C ALA A 105 26.09 -11.63 5.06
N ILE A 106 25.02 -11.58 4.22
CA ILE A 106 24.48 -10.31 3.69
C ILE A 106 23.87 -9.51 4.83
N LEU A 107 23.02 -10.14 5.66
CA LEU A 107 22.29 -9.47 6.73
C LEU A 107 23.23 -8.90 7.80
N ARG A 108 24.32 -9.60 8.18
CA ARG A 108 25.32 -9.09 9.14
C ARG A 108 26.01 -7.80 8.70
N ARG A 109 26.05 -7.50 7.40
CA ARG A 109 26.67 -6.28 6.86
C ARG A 109 25.73 -5.07 6.92
N THR A 110 24.46 -5.28 7.22
CA THR A 110 23.46 -4.20 7.29
C THR A 110 23.41 -3.60 8.69
N LYS A 111 22.98 -2.35 8.78
CA LYS A 111 22.66 -1.69 10.06
C LYS A 111 21.17 -1.81 10.43
N LEU A 112 20.43 -2.59 9.67
CA LEU A 112 19.00 -2.77 9.86
C LEU A 112 18.76 -3.70 11.04
N PRO A 113 17.72 -3.49 11.86
CA PRO A 113 17.28 -4.47 12.85
C PRO A 113 16.88 -5.77 12.17
N ILE A 114 17.39 -6.89 12.67
CA ILE A 114 17.13 -8.23 12.16
C ILE A 114 16.65 -9.10 13.31
N ILE A 115 15.59 -9.85 13.10
CA ILE A 115 15.14 -10.90 14.00
C ILE A 115 15.32 -12.23 13.27
N LEU A 116 16.15 -13.10 13.82
CA LEU A 116 16.30 -14.50 13.38
C LEU A 116 15.12 -15.30 13.90
N VAL A 117 14.35 -15.91 13.00
CA VAL A 117 13.12 -16.64 13.33
C VAL A 117 13.28 -18.12 12.96
N ALA A 118 13.39 -18.99 13.97
CA ALA A 118 13.39 -20.43 13.81
C ALA A 118 11.93 -20.93 13.72
N ASN A 119 11.48 -21.29 12.54
CA ASN A 119 10.11 -21.73 12.28
C ASN A 119 9.98 -23.26 12.33
N LYS A 120 8.74 -23.72 12.47
CA LYS A 120 8.32 -25.12 12.60
C LYS A 120 8.71 -25.72 13.96
N VAL A 121 8.75 -24.89 15.00
CA VAL A 121 8.97 -25.33 16.38
C VAL A 121 7.61 -25.66 17.01
N ASP A 122 7.21 -26.92 16.90
CA ASP A 122 5.89 -27.39 17.39
C ASP A 122 5.99 -28.08 18.76
N ASN A 123 7.20 -28.50 19.17
CA ASN A 123 7.46 -29.18 20.43
C ASN A 123 8.78 -28.78 21.09
N SER A 124 9.00 -29.25 22.32
CA SER A 124 10.19 -28.93 23.13
C SER A 124 11.50 -29.47 22.53
N GLY A 125 11.46 -30.58 21.78
CA GLY A 125 12.65 -31.14 21.13
C GLY A 125 13.17 -30.22 20.03
N GLU A 126 12.28 -29.67 19.24
CA GLU A 126 12.59 -28.72 18.17
C GLU A 126 13.08 -27.38 18.72
N TYR A 127 12.62 -26.98 19.89
CA TYR A 127 13.13 -25.79 20.57
C TYR A 127 14.63 -25.90 20.86
N TYR A 128 15.12 -27.05 21.33
CA TYR A 128 16.56 -27.27 21.56
C TYR A 128 17.35 -27.28 20.24
N GLN A 129 16.77 -27.79 19.15
CA GLN A 129 17.43 -27.79 17.83
C GLN A 129 17.61 -26.35 17.30
N ALA A 130 16.73 -25.42 17.65
CA ALA A 130 16.85 -24.02 17.26
C ALA A 130 18.15 -23.36 17.75
N ALA A 131 18.79 -23.90 18.79
CA ALA A 131 20.08 -23.40 19.30
C ALA A 131 21.21 -23.50 18.24
N GLU A 132 21.10 -24.39 17.24
CA GLU A 132 22.06 -24.45 16.15
C GLU A 132 22.21 -23.12 15.40
N PHE A 133 21.10 -22.38 15.25
CA PHE A 133 21.06 -21.14 14.47
C PHE A 133 21.81 -19.96 15.08
N TYR A 134 22.28 -20.06 16.35
CA TYR A 134 23.23 -19.08 16.90
C TYR A 134 24.51 -18.97 16.05
N LYS A 135 24.89 -20.04 15.34
CA LYS A 135 26.05 -20.05 14.44
C LYS A 135 25.94 -19.01 13.32
N LEU A 136 24.72 -18.61 12.95
CA LEU A 136 24.49 -17.58 11.92
C LEU A 136 24.91 -16.18 12.37
N GLY A 137 25.16 -15.96 13.68
CA GLY A 137 25.68 -14.69 14.20
C GLY A 137 24.72 -13.51 14.06
N LEU A 138 23.40 -13.77 14.11
CA LEU A 138 22.33 -12.77 14.01
C LEU A 138 21.55 -12.58 15.31
N GLY A 139 22.08 -13.07 16.44
CA GLY A 139 21.44 -13.01 17.75
C GLY A 139 20.63 -14.25 18.09
N GLU A 140 19.76 -14.11 19.09
CA GLU A 140 18.92 -15.20 19.58
C GLU A 140 17.82 -15.57 18.60
N PRO A 141 17.73 -16.88 18.18
CA PRO A 141 16.66 -17.32 17.32
C PRO A 141 15.31 -17.31 18.05
N GLN A 142 14.33 -16.59 17.52
CA GLN A 142 12.97 -16.60 18.03
C GLN A 142 12.23 -17.82 17.51
N CYS A 143 11.87 -18.74 18.41
CA CYS A 143 11.20 -19.98 18.07
C CYS A 143 9.71 -19.74 17.82
N VAL A 144 9.21 -20.10 16.62
CA VAL A 144 7.81 -19.97 16.26
C VAL A 144 7.30 -21.22 15.53
N SER A 145 6.01 -21.43 15.63
CA SER A 145 5.26 -22.27 14.70
C SER A 145 4.29 -21.42 13.90
N ALA A 146 4.62 -21.07 12.66
CA ALA A 146 3.72 -20.32 11.80
C ALA A 146 2.41 -21.07 11.52
N ALA A 147 2.41 -22.41 11.56
CA ALA A 147 1.24 -23.24 11.33
C ALA A 147 0.27 -23.22 12.52
N THR A 148 0.77 -23.42 13.74
CA THR A 148 -0.07 -23.48 14.95
C THR A 148 -0.26 -22.11 15.62
N GLY A 149 0.69 -21.18 15.44
CA GLY A 149 0.71 -19.86 16.04
C GLY A 149 1.56 -19.79 17.33
N GLY A 150 2.20 -20.89 17.74
CA GLY A 150 3.11 -20.90 18.90
C GLY A 150 4.23 -19.87 18.73
N GLY A 151 4.58 -19.12 19.79
CA GLY A 151 5.66 -18.13 19.80
C GLY A 151 5.43 -16.85 18.98
N THR A 152 4.32 -16.75 18.22
CA THR A 152 4.07 -15.58 17.36
C THR A 152 3.72 -14.31 18.16
N GLY A 153 3.19 -14.44 19.36
CA GLY A 153 2.96 -13.31 20.26
C GLY A 153 4.27 -12.65 20.72
N ASP A 154 5.21 -13.46 21.21
CA ASP A 154 6.53 -12.99 21.64
C ASP A 154 7.32 -12.40 20.47
N LEU A 155 7.23 -13.01 19.27
CA LEU A 155 7.80 -12.45 18.06
C LEU A 155 7.21 -11.06 17.75
N LEU A 156 5.89 -10.88 17.85
CA LEU A 156 5.24 -9.60 17.59
C LEU A 156 5.60 -8.53 18.62
N ASP A 157 5.76 -8.90 19.91
CA ASP A 157 6.25 -8.00 20.96
C ASP A 157 7.67 -7.52 20.63
N LEU A 158 8.54 -8.43 20.21
CA LEU A 158 9.91 -8.11 19.82
C LEU A 158 9.92 -7.20 18.56
N VAL A 159 9.13 -7.51 17.54
CA VAL A 159 8.97 -6.66 16.36
C VAL A 159 8.59 -5.24 16.76
N VAL A 160 7.54 -5.07 17.56
CA VAL A 160 7.07 -3.75 17.98
C VAL A 160 8.12 -2.99 18.80
N SER A 161 8.89 -3.69 19.63
CA SER A 161 9.97 -3.08 20.43
C SER A 161 11.13 -2.55 19.58
N MET A 162 11.41 -3.20 18.44
CA MET A 162 12.51 -2.84 17.54
C MET A 162 12.10 -1.85 16.44
N LEU A 163 10.80 -1.70 16.17
CA LEU A 163 10.33 -0.70 15.22
C LEU A 163 10.52 0.71 15.77
N LYS A 164 10.92 1.62 14.90
CA LYS A 164 11.02 3.04 15.24
C LYS A 164 9.67 3.54 15.78
N PRO A 165 9.67 4.38 16.84
CA PRO A 165 8.44 5.02 17.27
C PRO A 165 7.82 5.78 16.09
N ASP A 166 6.48 5.85 16.07
CA ASP A 166 5.79 6.72 15.11
C ASP A 166 6.24 8.16 15.41
N VAL A 167 7.23 8.62 14.66
CA VAL A 167 7.66 10.01 14.74
C VAL A 167 6.51 10.84 14.19
N GLU A 168 5.93 11.69 15.01
CA GLU A 168 5.14 12.81 14.49
C GLU A 168 6.08 13.52 13.53
N SER A 169 5.73 13.46 12.24
CA SER A 169 6.56 14.07 11.21
C SER A 169 6.53 15.58 11.44
N ASP A 170 7.71 16.23 11.48
CA ASP A 170 7.84 17.70 11.42
C ASP A 170 7.25 18.31 10.10
N VAL A 171 6.55 17.49 9.33
CA VAL A 171 5.87 17.86 8.09
C VAL A 171 4.53 18.47 8.50
N GLU A 172 4.30 19.71 8.12
CA GLU A 172 3.01 20.39 8.32
C GLU A 172 1.88 19.50 7.83
N ASP A 173 0.97 19.10 8.73
CA ASP A 173 -0.10 18.13 8.44
C ASP A 173 -1.11 18.62 7.40
N ASP A 174 -1.16 19.93 7.16
CA ASP A 174 -2.09 20.56 6.20
C ASP A 174 -1.57 20.57 4.74
N ILE A 175 -0.29 20.22 4.51
CA ILE A 175 0.29 20.19 3.15
C ILE A 175 0.10 18.80 2.53
N PRO A 176 -0.56 18.69 1.35
CA PRO A 176 -0.83 17.41 0.71
C PRO A 176 0.45 16.68 0.31
N ARG A 177 0.42 15.33 0.40
CA ARG A 177 1.51 14.43 0.04
C ARG A 177 1.13 13.62 -1.18
N PHE A 178 1.86 13.79 -2.28
CA PHE A 178 1.59 13.10 -3.55
C PHE A 178 2.70 12.10 -3.87
N ALA A 179 2.32 10.87 -4.19
CA ALA A 179 3.23 9.84 -4.70
C ALA A 179 3.01 9.60 -6.19
N VAL A 180 4.09 9.56 -6.97
CA VAL A 180 4.05 9.14 -8.37
C VAL A 180 4.49 7.69 -8.46
N VAL A 181 3.54 6.81 -8.76
CA VAL A 181 3.73 5.36 -8.80
C VAL A 181 3.39 4.79 -10.19
N GLY A 182 3.82 3.59 -10.47
CA GLY A 182 3.60 2.93 -11.75
C GLY A 182 4.77 2.00 -12.07
N ARG A 183 4.60 1.14 -13.06
CA ARG A 183 5.64 0.20 -13.51
C ARG A 183 6.91 0.90 -14.01
N PRO A 184 8.03 0.19 -14.13
CA PRO A 184 9.24 0.71 -14.79
C PRO A 184 8.90 1.29 -16.17
N ASN A 185 9.58 2.38 -16.55
CA ASN A 185 9.45 3.04 -17.83
C ASN A 185 8.05 3.65 -18.18
N ALA A 186 7.12 3.72 -17.22
CA ALA A 186 5.85 4.45 -17.39
C ALA A 186 6.02 5.98 -17.50
N GLY A 187 7.22 6.50 -17.19
CA GLY A 187 7.55 7.93 -17.30
C GLY A 187 7.51 8.69 -15.99
N LYS A 188 7.54 8.01 -14.84
CA LYS A 188 7.57 8.63 -13.50
C LYS A 188 8.68 9.67 -13.34
N SER A 189 9.91 9.27 -13.64
CA SER A 189 11.07 10.17 -13.57
C SER A 189 10.94 11.34 -14.53
N SER A 190 10.38 11.13 -15.72
CA SER A 190 10.15 12.20 -16.70
C SER A 190 9.13 13.20 -16.19
N LEU A 191 8.02 12.74 -15.56
CA LEU A 191 7.04 13.64 -14.96
C LEU A 191 7.65 14.46 -13.82
N ILE A 192 8.36 13.81 -12.91
CA ILE A 192 9.00 14.49 -11.78
C ILE A 192 10.07 15.48 -12.26
N ASN A 193 10.88 15.10 -13.25
CA ASN A 193 11.86 16.00 -13.83
C ASN A 193 11.20 17.19 -14.57
N ALA A 194 10.09 16.95 -15.26
CA ALA A 194 9.34 18.02 -15.92
C ALA A 194 8.74 19.02 -14.91
N LEU A 195 8.36 18.54 -13.72
CA LEU A 195 7.83 19.39 -12.65
C LEU A 195 8.96 20.15 -11.91
N ILE A 196 10.07 19.48 -11.59
CA ILE A 196 11.16 20.03 -10.77
C ILE A 196 12.23 20.71 -11.64
N GLY A 197 12.37 20.35 -12.89
CA GLY A 197 13.56 20.29 -13.72
C GLY A 197 14.04 21.55 -14.42
N GLU A 198 13.57 22.76 -14.14
CA GLU A 198 14.16 23.97 -14.76
C GLU A 198 14.96 24.85 -13.78
N ASP A 199 14.85 24.63 -12.47
CA ASP A 199 15.64 25.35 -11.47
C ASP A 199 16.10 24.42 -10.35
N ARG A 200 17.37 24.04 -10.39
CA ARG A 200 18.04 23.18 -9.40
C ARG A 200 18.12 23.76 -7.98
N ASN A 201 17.64 24.96 -7.73
CA ASN A 201 17.94 25.74 -6.52
C ASN A 201 16.83 25.88 -5.50
N ILE A 202 15.61 25.29 -5.69
CA ILE A 202 14.51 25.49 -4.76
C ILE A 202 13.78 24.16 -4.48
N VAL A 203 14.52 23.17 -4.03
CA VAL A 203 13.96 21.97 -3.41
C VAL A 203 14.59 21.88 -2.03
N THR A 204 13.88 22.33 -1.03
CA THR A 204 14.27 22.14 0.37
C THR A 204 14.09 20.66 0.70
N GLU A 205 15.19 19.91 0.69
CA GLU A 205 15.23 18.61 1.33
C GLU A 205 15.09 18.90 2.83
N ILE A 206 14.03 18.39 3.45
CA ILE A 206 13.91 18.43 4.90
C ILE A 206 14.98 17.47 5.43
N ALA A 207 16.04 18.08 5.97
CA ALA A 207 17.22 17.38 6.46
C ALA A 207 16.87 16.63 7.75
N GLY A 208 16.73 15.33 7.63
CA GLY A 208 16.72 14.38 8.75
C GLY A 208 17.39 13.11 8.28
N THR A 209 18.50 12.75 8.88
CA THR A 209 19.34 11.56 8.70
C THR A 209 19.34 10.91 7.30
N THR A 210 20.48 10.50 6.79
CA THR A 210 20.81 10.06 5.42
C THR A 210 19.94 8.94 4.78
N ARG A 211 18.88 8.46 5.44
CA ARG A 211 17.85 7.53 4.95
C ARG A 211 16.43 8.14 4.86
N ASP A 212 16.18 9.33 5.44
CA ASP A 212 14.84 9.84 5.75
C ASP A 212 14.35 11.03 4.90
N SER A 213 15.03 11.42 3.83
CA SER A 213 14.52 12.45 2.89
C SER A 213 13.48 11.86 1.93
N ILE A 214 12.36 11.38 2.52
CA ILE A 214 11.24 10.81 1.74
C ILE A 214 10.43 11.92 1.05
N TYR A 215 10.43 13.13 1.59
CA TYR A 215 9.60 14.23 1.14
C TYR A 215 10.41 15.33 0.45
N THR A 216 9.92 15.76 -0.71
CA THR A 216 10.43 16.92 -1.43
C THR A 216 9.31 17.93 -1.59
N ARG A 217 9.41 19.11 -0.98
CA ARG A 217 8.40 20.15 -1.11
C ARG A 217 8.43 20.76 -2.51
N TYR A 218 7.27 20.93 -3.10
CA TYR A 218 7.05 21.63 -4.35
C TYR A 218 6.16 22.85 -4.06
N ASP A 219 6.73 24.03 -4.15
CA ASP A 219 6.07 25.31 -3.90
C ASP A 219 6.26 26.22 -5.11
N LYS A 220 5.48 25.95 -6.19
CA LYS A 220 5.55 26.72 -7.45
C LYS A 220 4.19 26.77 -8.14
N PHE A 221 4.00 27.84 -8.94
CA PHE A 221 2.82 28.01 -9.78
C PHE A 221 1.49 27.96 -9.02
N GLY A 222 1.49 28.32 -7.74
CA GLY A 222 0.30 28.29 -6.87
C GLY A 222 -0.05 26.88 -6.34
N PHE A 223 0.88 25.93 -6.48
CA PHE A 223 0.80 24.63 -5.84
C PHE A 223 1.76 24.57 -4.65
N ASP A 224 1.32 23.99 -3.55
CA ASP A 224 2.14 23.68 -2.39
C ASP A 224 1.81 22.24 -1.93
N PHE A 225 2.78 21.33 -2.08
CA PHE A 225 2.63 19.91 -1.72
C PHE A 225 3.98 19.24 -1.54
N TYR A 226 3.98 18.08 -0.90
CA TYR A 226 5.14 17.20 -0.84
C TYR A 226 5.07 16.10 -1.90
N LEU A 227 6.16 15.93 -2.65
CA LEU A 227 6.39 14.73 -3.46
C LEU A 227 7.07 13.66 -2.60
N VAL A 228 6.47 12.48 -2.55
CA VAL A 228 6.99 11.33 -1.79
C VAL A 228 8.01 10.56 -2.62
N ASP A 229 9.14 10.19 -2.01
CA ASP A 229 10.20 9.33 -2.57
C ASP A 229 10.86 9.83 -3.87
N THR A 230 11.12 11.12 -3.95
CA THR A 230 11.86 11.69 -5.10
C THR A 230 13.34 11.31 -5.11
N ALA A 231 13.96 11.11 -3.93
CA ALA A 231 15.36 10.72 -3.81
C ALA A 231 15.67 9.40 -4.52
N GLY A 232 14.73 8.47 -4.44
CA GLY A 232 14.84 7.23 -5.11
C GLY A 232 14.70 7.29 -6.62
N ILE A 233 13.94 8.22 -7.14
CA ILE A 233 13.82 8.46 -8.59
C ILE A 233 15.09 9.13 -9.13
N ARG A 234 15.78 9.93 -8.30
CA ARG A 234 17.06 10.61 -8.67
C ARG A 234 18.28 9.70 -8.65
N ARG A 235 18.32 8.68 -7.76
CA ARG A 235 19.46 7.74 -7.64
C ARG A 235 19.55 6.70 -8.76
N LYS A 236 18.70 6.76 -9.77
CA LYS A 236 18.52 5.80 -10.86
C LYS A 236 19.73 5.52 -11.78
N ASN A 237 20.86 6.16 -11.58
CA ASN A 237 21.99 6.00 -12.52
C ASN A 237 22.88 4.77 -12.28
N LYS A 238 22.59 3.86 -11.34
CA LYS A 238 23.50 2.73 -11.02
C LYS A 238 22.90 1.35 -10.76
N VAL A 239 21.57 1.17 -10.74
CA VAL A 239 20.99 -0.14 -10.49
C VAL A 239 20.02 -0.50 -11.61
N THR A 240 20.23 -1.67 -12.20
CA THR A 240 19.41 -2.26 -13.27
C THR A 240 17.93 -2.24 -12.89
N GLU A 241 17.11 -1.58 -13.72
CA GLU A 241 15.66 -1.34 -13.54
C GLU A 241 14.79 -2.60 -13.58
N ASP A 242 15.38 -3.79 -13.72
CA ASP A 242 14.66 -5.02 -14.09
C ASP A 242 14.12 -5.85 -12.90
N LEU A 243 14.30 -5.39 -11.66
CA LEU A 243 13.75 -6.10 -10.51
C LEU A 243 12.32 -5.61 -10.21
N GLU A 244 11.34 -6.39 -10.66
CA GLU A 244 9.92 -6.16 -10.37
C GLU A 244 9.67 -5.97 -8.87
N PHE A 245 10.33 -6.76 -8.03
CA PHE A 245 10.25 -6.68 -6.57
C PHE A 245 10.72 -5.32 -6.01
N TYR A 246 11.83 -4.76 -6.52
CA TYR A 246 12.33 -3.44 -6.10
C TYR A 246 11.32 -2.33 -6.37
N SER A 247 10.73 -2.34 -7.56
CA SER A 247 9.70 -1.37 -7.95
C SER A 247 8.47 -1.46 -7.05
N VAL A 248 8.07 -2.66 -6.63
CA VAL A 248 6.91 -2.87 -5.76
C VAL A 248 7.18 -2.45 -4.33
N MET A 249 8.30 -2.85 -3.71
CA MET A 249 8.68 -2.45 -2.34
C MET A 249 8.69 -0.93 -2.19
N ARG A 250 9.26 -0.26 -3.18
CA ARG A 250 9.30 1.19 -3.23
C ARG A 250 7.94 1.82 -3.42
N SER A 251 7.11 1.25 -4.29
CA SER A 251 5.74 1.71 -4.49
C SER A 251 4.92 1.59 -3.20
N ILE A 252 5.11 0.53 -2.41
CA ILE A 252 4.46 0.35 -1.10
C ILE A 252 4.82 1.53 -0.19
N ARG A 253 6.11 1.83 -0.04
CA ARG A 253 6.57 2.91 0.84
C ARG A 253 6.05 4.28 0.41
N SER A 254 6.05 4.55 -0.90
CA SER A 254 5.50 5.79 -1.44
C SER A 254 3.99 5.90 -1.21
N ILE A 255 3.23 4.82 -1.42
CA ILE A 255 1.77 4.77 -1.24
C ILE A 255 1.39 4.99 0.23
N GLU A 256 2.08 4.34 1.17
CA GLU A 256 1.79 4.44 2.60
C GLU A 256 1.98 5.84 3.17
N ASN A 257 2.93 6.58 2.61
CA ASN A 257 3.30 7.92 3.07
C ASN A 257 2.64 9.04 2.25
N SER A 258 1.67 8.73 1.39
CA SER A 258 0.98 9.69 0.54
C SER A 258 -0.52 9.79 0.84
N ASP A 259 -1.09 10.95 0.53
CA ASP A 259 -2.53 11.20 0.57
C ASP A 259 -3.18 10.88 -0.77
N VAL A 260 -2.48 11.17 -1.87
CA VAL A 260 -2.92 10.93 -3.24
C VAL A 260 -1.83 10.24 -4.03
N CYS A 261 -2.16 9.15 -4.67
CA CYS A 261 -1.30 8.45 -5.62
C CYS A 261 -1.63 8.86 -7.05
N ILE A 262 -0.61 9.24 -7.79
CA ILE A 262 -0.64 9.47 -9.23
C ILE A 262 -0.11 8.21 -9.89
N LEU A 263 -1.03 7.34 -10.35
CA LEU A 263 -0.69 6.08 -11.01
C LEU A 263 -0.43 6.33 -12.51
N MET A 264 0.81 6.16 -12.93
CA MET A 264 1.22 6.35 -14.31
C MET A 264 1.12 5.06 -15.11
N ILE A 265 0.36 5.10 -16.21
CA ILE A 265 0.18 4.02 -17.20
C ILE A 265 0.80 4.47 -18.53
N ASP A 266 1.50 3.58 -19.21
CA ASP A 266 2.08 3.83 -20.53
C ASP A 266 1.01 3.63 -21.61
N ALA A 267 0.66 4.69 -22.35
CA ALA A 267 -0.35 4.65 -23.40
C ALA A 267 -0.02 3.64 -24.51
N THR A 268 1.27 3.41 -24.80
CA THR A 268 1.70 2.51 -25.89
C THR A 268 1.47 1.03 -25.57
N ARG A 269 1.39 0.69 -24.27
CA ARG A 269 1.20 -0.69 -23.78
C ARG A 269 -0.17 -0.93 -23.17
N GLY A 270 -0.87 0.14 -22.79
CA GLY A 270 -2.11 0.05 -22.04
C GLY A 270 -1.88 -0.45 -20.60
N ILE A 271 -2.97 -0.93 -19.99
CA ILE A 271 -2.95 -1.43 -18.61
C ILE A 271 -2.47 -2.89 -18.56
N GLU A 272 -1.42 -3.16 -17.79
CA GLU A 272 -0.82 -4.48 -17.62
C GLU A 272 -1.05 -5.02 -16.18
N ALA A 273 -0.66 -6.27 -15.94
CA ALA A 273 -0.81 -6.93 -14.63
C ALA A 273 -0.06 -6.19 -13.52
N GLN A 274 1.11 -5.62 -13.82
CA GLN A 274 1.92 -4.89 -12.86
C GLN A 274 1.26 -3.56 -12.42
N ASP A 275 0.56 -2.88 -13.35
CA ASP A 275 -0.24 -1.68 -13.01
C ASP A 275 -1.38 -2.05 -12.06
N MET A 276 -2.00 -3.23 -12.28
CA MET A 276 -3.05 -3.74 -11.41
C MET A 276 -2.54 -4.09 -10.01
N ASN A 277 -1.33 -4.66 -9.89
CA ASN A 277 -0.72 -4.91 -8.60
C ASN A 277 -0.51 -3.61 -7.80
N ILE A 278 -0.01 -2.55 -8.45
CA ILE A 278 0.16 -1.24 -7.82
C ILE A 278 -1.22 -0.64 -7.45
N PHE A 279 -2.20 -0.74 -8.32
CA PHE A 279 -3.56 -0.28 -8.03
C PHE A 279 -4.16 -0.98 -6.80
N GLN A 280 -3.99 -2.29 -6.67
CA GLN A 280 -4.44 -3.03 -5.49
C GLN A 280 -3.73 -2.58 -4.21
N LEU A 281 -2.44 -2.25 -4.28
CA LEU A 281 -1.70 -1.67 -3.14
C LEU A 281 -2.28 -0.31 -2.74
N ILE A 282 -2.63 0.55 -3.71
CA ILE A 282 -3.28 1.84 -3.45
C ILE A 282 -4.63 1.62 -2.74
N GLN A 283 -5.44 0.68 -3.22
CA GLN A 283 -6.72 0.33 -2.59
C GLN A 283 -6.56 -0.20 -1.17
N LYS A 284 -5.64 -1.15 -0.95
CA LYS A 284 -5.37 -1.73 0.39
C LYS A 284 -4.92 -0.67 1.39
N ASN A 285 -4.26 0.37 0.94
CA ASN A 285 -3.82 1.48 1.78
C ASN A 285 -4.86 2.59 1.94
N ASN A 286 -6.03 2.47 1.30
CA ASN A 286 -7.05 3.52 1.29
C ASN A 286 -6.48 4.87 0.86
N THR A 287 -5.56 4.88 -0.11
CA THR A 287 -4.96 6.10 -0.66
C THR A 287 -5.80 6.58 -1.84
N SER A 288 -5.97 7.88 -1.97
CA SER A 288 -6.72 8.47 -3.08
C SER A 288 -5.95 8.33 -4.40
N LEU A 289 -6.66 8.31 -5.53
CA LEU A 289 -6.10 7.91 -6.83
C LEU A 289 -6.39 8.93 -7.93
N VAL A 290 -5.34 9.25 -8.69
CA VAL A 290 -5.39 9.88 -10.01
C VAL A 290 -4.68 8.95 -10.99
N VAL A 291 -5.33 8.57 -12.08
CA VAL A 291 -4.71 7.77 -13.15
C VAL A 291 -4.20 8.70 -14.25
N VAL A 292 -2.95 8.51 -14.65
CA VAL A 292 -2.33 9.29 -15.72
C VAL A 292 -1.90 8.34 -16.84
N VAL A 293 -2.54 8.46 -18.00
CA VAL A 293 -2.15 7.77 -19.23
C VAL A 293 -1.06 8.63 -19.89
N ASN A 294 0.20 8.26 -19.65
CA ASN A 294 1.37 9.00 -20.09
C ASN A 294 1.85 8.50 -21.47
N LYS A 295 2.75 9.25 -22.10
CA LYS A 295 3.24 9.06 -23.48
C LYS A 295 2.13 9.19 -24.51
N TRP A 296 1.16 10.06 -24.23
CA TRP A 296 0.05 10.30 -25.12
C TRP A 296 0.48 10.96 -26.45
N ASP A 297 1.67 11.55 -26.49
CA ASP A 297 2.33 12.05 -27.69
C ASP A 297 2.60 10.96 -28.73
N LEU A 298 2.84 9.72 -28.30
CA LEU A 298 3.15 8.57 -29.17
C LEU A 298 1.90 7.86 -29.71
N VAL A 299 0.71 8.23 -29.25
CA VAL A 299 -0.55 7.70 -29.77
C VAL A 299 -0.95 8.48 -31.03
N GLU A 300 -1.09 7.78 -32.17
CA GLU A 300 -1.40 8.40 -33.46
C GLU A 300 -2.83 8.95 -33.50
N ASP A 301 -3.82 8.11 -33.19
CA ASP A 301 -5.23 8.51 -33.15
C ASP A 301 -5.61 9.02 -31.76
N LYS A 302 -5.88 10.32 -31.67
CA LYS A 302 -6.31 11.01 -30.43
C LYS A 302 -7.79 11.37 -30.45
N SER A 303 -8.58 10.64 -31.25
CA SER A 303 -10.03 10.85 -31.32
C SER A 303 -10.71 10.57 -29.98
N GLN A 304 -11.86 11.20 -29.78
CA GLN A 304 -12.68 10.98 -28.59
C GLN A 304 -13.05 9.50 -28.40
N LYS A 305 -13.22 8.77 -29.49
CA LYS A 305 -13.50 7.32 -29.47
C LYS A 305 -12.35 6.53 -28.84
N VAL A 306 -11.10 6.84 -29.17
CA VAL A 306 -9.91 6.19 -28.62
C VAL A 306 -9.78 6.53 -27.13
N ILE A 307 -9.96 7.80 -26.75
CA ILE A 307 -9.96 8.23 -25.35
C ILE A 307 -10.99 7.43 -24.54
N THR A 308 -12.23 7.38 -24.98
CA THR A 308 -13.32 6.64 -24.30
C THR A 308 -13.01 5.14 -24.21
N THR A 309 -12.39 4.56 -25.23
CA THR A 309 -11.98 3.15 -25.22
C THR A 309 -10.93 2.88 -24.14
N PHE A 310 -9.91 3.75 -24.03
CA PHE A 310 -8.90 3.66 -22.95
C PHE A 310 -9.54 3.81 -21.57
N GLU A 311 -10.38 4.82 -21.36
CA GLU A 311 -11.05 5.04 -20.08
C GLU A 311 -11.91 3.84 -19.69
N THR A 312 -12.69 3.30 -20.62
CA THR A 312 -13.53 2.12 -20.37
C THR A 312 -12.69 0.89 -20.04
N ALA A 313 -11.60 0.65 -20.77
CA ALA A 313 -10.71 -0.47 -20.51
C ALA A 313 -10.05 -0.36 -19.10
N ILE A 314 -9.61 0.84 -18.71
CA ILE A 314 -9.00 1.09 -17.40
C ILE A 314 -10.05 0.87 -16.30
N ARG A 315 -11.23 1.48 -16.39
CA ARG A 315 -12.30 1.35 -15.40
C ARG A 315 -12.78 -0.08 -15.22
N ASN A 316 -12.96 -0.82 -16.33
CA ASN A 316 -13.37 -2.23 -16.28
C ASN A 316 -12.35 -3.12 -15.55
N ARG A 317 -11.06 -2.89 -15.77
CA ARG A 317 -10.01 -3.67 -15.10
C ARG A 317 -9.83 -3.30 -13.63
N MET A 318 -10.10 -2.05 -13.26
CA MET A 318 -9.96 -1.52 -11.90
C MET A 318 -11.24 -1.65 -11.06
N ALA A 319 -12.32 -2.23 -11.61
CA ALA A 319 -13.54 -2.49 -10.86
C ALA A 319 -13.24 -3.32 -9.57
N PRO A 320 -13.95 -3.11 -8.45
CA PRO A 320 -15.17 -2.31 -8.32
C PRO A 320 -14.94 -0.79 -8.07
N PHE A 321 -13.73 -0.34 -7.75
CA PHE A 321 -13.47 1.09 -7.59
C PHE A 321 -13.17 1.72 -8.96
N THR A 322 -14.14 2.44 -9.48
CA THR A 322 -14.08 3.05 -10.83
C THR A 322 -14.22 4.57 -10.80
N ASP A 323 -14.49 5.14 -9.62
CA ASP A 323 -14.72 6.57 -9.43
C ASP A 323 -13.41 7.32 -9.16
N PHE A 324 -12.58 7.46 -10.21
CA PHE A 324 -11.32 8.21 -10.17
C PHE A 324 -11.08 8.96 -11.49
N PRO A 325 -10.36 10.11 -11.45
CA PRO A 325 -10.01 10.86 -12.63
C PRO A 325 -8.94 10.14 -13.47
N ILE A 326 -9.08 10.24 -14.79
CA ILE A 326 -8.11 9.75 -15.78
C ILE A 326 -7.64 10.94 -16.62
N ILE A 327 -6.33 11.14 -16.71
CA ILE A 327 -5.72 12.24 -17.45
C ILE A 327 -4.78 11.66 -18.49
N PHE A 328 -4.96 12.08 -19.75
CA PHE A 328 -4.07 11.76 -20.85
C PHE A 328 -3.00 12.85 -20.96
N SER A 329 -1.73 12.49 -20.79
CA SER A 329 -0.63 13.42 -20.63
C SER A 329 0.62 12.95 -21.36
N SER A 330 1.55 13.85 -21.62
CA SER A 330 2.91 13.53 -22.01
C SER A 330 3.89 14.28 -21.11
N ALA A 331 4.61 13.53 -20.31
CA ALA A 331 5.66 14.10 -19.47
C ALA A 331 6.85 14.62 -20.30
N LEU A 332 7.10 14.03 -21.48
CA LEU A 332 8.18 14.44 -22.38
C LEU A 332 7.91 15.80 -23.04
N THR A 333 6.71 15.96 -23.58
CA THR A 333 6.29 17.21 -24.26
C THR A 333 5.67 18.22 -23.27
N LYS A 334 5.62 17.90 -21.98
CA LYS A 334 4.99 18.68 -20.90
C LYS A 334 3.49 18.92 -21.11
N GLN A 335 2.82 18.11 -21.94
CA GLN A 335 1.41 18.26 -22.22
C GLN A 335 0.57 17.83 -21.00
N ARG A 336 -0.27 18.74 -20.49
CA ARG A 336 -1.23 18.55 -19.39
C ARG A 336 -0.59 18.15 -18.03
N ILE A 337 0.72 18.37 -17.82
CA ILE A 337 1.37 18.03 -16.53
C ILE A 337 0.79 18.86 -15.36
N TYR A 338 0.47 20.14 -15.57
CA TYR A 338 -0.16 20.96 -14.55
C TYR A 338 -1.60 20.51 -14.25
N LYS A 339 -2.31 19.99 -15.27
CA LYS A 339 -3.65 19.41 -15.06
C LYS A 339 -3.61 18.19 -14.14
N VAL A 340 -2.53 17.41 -14.19
CA VAL A 340 -2.30 16.30 -13.26
C VAL A 340 -2.23 16.83 -11.82
N LEU A 341 -1.48 17.93 -11.58
CA LEU A 341 -1.35 18.54 -10.25
C LEU A 341 -2.66 19.15 -9.75
N GLU A 342 -3.37 19.88 -10.62
CA GLU A 342 -4.69 20.45 -10.29
C GLU A 342 -5.66 19.33 -9.86
N THR A 343 -5.68 18.23 -10.64
CA THR A 343 -6.56 17.10 -10.34
C THR A 343 -6.14 16.40 -9.05
N ALA A 344 -4.85 16.22 -8.80
CA ALA A 344 -4.36 15.63 -7.55
C ALA A 344 -4.74 16.51 -6.34
N LYS A 345 -4.65 17.84 -6.46
CA LYS A 345 -5.10 18.78 -5.44
C LYS A 345 -6.62 18.68 -5.20
N GLN A 346 -7.42 18.62 -6.26
CA GLN A 346 -8.86 18.44 -6.15
C GLN A 346 -9.23 17.13 -5.45
N VAL A 347 -8.54 16.04 -5.77
CA VAL A 347 -8.72 14.73 -5.11
C VAL A 347 -8.33 14.80 -3.63
N TYR A 348 -7.28 15.55 -3.28
CA TYR A 348 -6.93 15.79 -1.88
C TYR A 348 -8.02 16.60 -1.15
N GLU A 349 -8.55 17.65 -1.77
CA GLU A 349 -9.65 18.43 -1.22
C GLU A 349 -10.91 17.57 -1.01
N ASN A 350 -11.20 16.65 -1.95
CA ASN A 350 -12.28 15.69 -1.82
C ASN A 350 -12.02 14.72 -0.65
N ARG A 351 -10.77 14.27 -0.46
CA ARG A 351 -10.35 13.39 0.64
C ARG A 351 -10.54 14.05 2.01
N THR A 352 -10.26 15.33 2.12
CA THR A 352 -10.34 16.09 3.38
C THR A 352 -11.69 16.76 3.60
N ARG A 353 -12.63 16.59 2.66
CA ARG A 353 -13.94 17.22 2.69
C ARG A 353 -14.74 16.84 3.92
N LYS A 354 -15.19 17.86 4.64
CA LYS A 354 -16.09 17.73 5.80
C LYS A 354 -17.52 18.05 5.39
N ILE A 355 -18.43 17.09 5.62
CA ILE A 355 -19.85 17.22 5.32
C ILE A 355 -20.59 17.39 6.65
N GLY A 356 -21.33 18.49 6.79
CA GLY A 356 -22.12 18.75 7.99
C GLY A 356 -23.18 17.66 8.23
N THR A 357 -23.29 17.22 9.47
CA THR A 357 -24.21 16.14 9.87
C THR A 357 -25.66 16.43 9.51
N SER A 358 -26.14 17.67 9.69
CA SER A 358 -27.51 18.04 9.32
C SER A 358 -27.77 17.83 7.84
N LYS A 359 -26.88 18.34 6.97
CA LYS A 359 -26.97 18.18 5.52
C LYS A 359 -26.90 16.72 5.09
N LEU A 360 -26.05 15.93 5.76
CA LEU A 360 -25.91 14.50 5.49
C LEU A 360 -27.23 13.75 5.80
N ASN A 361 -27.86 14.04 6.92
CA ASN A 361 -29.15 13.43 7.29
C ASN A 361 -30.31 13.92 6.42
N GLU A 362 -30.36 15.22 6.09
CA GLU A 362 -31.37 15.80 5.21
C GLU A 362 -31.42 15.12 3.84
N VAL A 363 -30.26 14.75 3.28
CA VAL A 363 -30.17 14.10 1.97
C VAL A 363 -30.31 12.58 2.09
N MET A 364 -29.61 11.95 3.02
CA MET A 364 -29.50 10.49 3.05
C MET A 364 -30.72 9.80 3.67
N LEU A 365 -31.38 10.38 4.68
CA LEU A 365 -32.52 9.71 5.33
C LEU A 365 -33.71 9.53 4.40
N PRO A 366 -34.16 10.52 3.59
CA PRO A 366 -35.21 10.31 2.61
C PRO A 366 -34.87 9.24 1.57
N LEU A 367 -33.60 9.18 1.10
CA LEU A 367 -33.15 8.14 0.16
C LEU A 367 -33.22 6.74 0.78
N ILE A 368 -32.86 6.63 2.08
CA ILE A 368 -32.93 5.37 2.81
C ILE A 368 -34.39 4.97 3.09
N GLU A 369 -35.27 5.91 3.34
CA GLU A 369 -36.71 5.64 3.52
C GLU A 369 -37.37 5.18 2.21
N ALA A 370 -36.98 5.74 1.08
CA ALA A 370 -37.46 5.31 -0.24
C ALA A 370 -36.93 3.92 -0.64
N PHE A 371 -35.71 3.57 -0.22
CA PHE A 371 -35.05 2.30 -0.50
C PHE A 371 -34.46 1.69 0.79
N PRO A 372 -35.29 1.13 1.67
CA PRO A 372 -34.83 0.62 2.95
C PRO A 372 -33.97 -0.65 2.81
N PRO A 373 -33.09 -0.95 3.79
CA PRO A 373 -32.35 -2.19 3.81
C PRO A 373 -33.30 -3.39 3.72
N PRO A 374 -32.96 -4.45 2.95
CA PRO A 374 -33.74 -5.65 2.87
C PRO A 374 -33.99 -6.26 4.26
N SER A 375 -35.23 -6.65 4.56
CA SER A 375 -35.55 -7.31 5.82
C SER A 375 -34.86 -8.68 5.90
N ASN A 376 -34.43 -9.07 7.09
CA ASN A 376 -33.82 -10.38 7.32
C ASN A 376 -34.67 -11.18 8.31
N LYS A 377 -35.18 -12.34 7.88
CA LYS A 377 -36.05 -13.24 8.70
C LYS A 377 -37.21 -12.48 9.36
N GLY A 378 -37.91 -11.61 8.61
CA GLY A 378 -39.03 -10.81 9.10
C GLY A 378 -38.66 -9.62 9.99
N LYS A 379 -37.38 -9.38 10.24
CA LYS A 379 -36.92 -8.23 11.02
C LYS A 379 -36.65 -7.02 10.11
N TYR A 380 -37.33 -5.91 10.40
CA TYR A 380 -37.12 -4.64 9.67
C TYR A 380 -35.92 -3.91 10.22
N ILE A 381 -35.02 -3.51 9.30
CA ILE A 381 -33.85 -2.73 9.61
C ILE A 381 -34.17 -1.26 9.37
N LYS A 382 -34.00 -0.43 10.40
CA LYS A 382 -34.23 1.01 10.32
C LYS A 382 -32.93 1.74 10.63
N ILE A 383 -32.46 2.53 9.64
CA ILE A 383 -31.37 3.48 9.81
C ILE A 383 -31.98 4.79 10.26
N LYS A 384 -31.50 5.34 11.38
CA LYS A 384 -32.08 6.53 12.03
C LYS A 384 -31.23 7.78 11.92
N TYR A 385 -29.95 7.62 11.63
CA TYR A 385 -28.99 8.70 11.68
C TYR A 385 -27.74 8.34 10.91
N VAL A 386 -27.12 9.36 10.29
CA VAL A 386 -25.83 9.22 9.61
C VAL A 386 -24.91 10.35 10.03
N ALA A 387 -23.63 10.05 10.23
CA ALA A 387 -22.61 11.02 10.54
C ALA A 387 -21.29 10.69 9.82
N GLN A 388 -20.52 11.71 9.50
CA GLN A 388 -19.14 11.55 9.09
C GLN A 388 -18.25 11.46 10.34
N LEU A 389 -17.33 10.49 10.38
CA LEU A 389 -16.37 10.36 11.46
C LEU A 389 -15.30 11.45 11.33
N PRO A 390 -15.00 12.16 12.42
CA PRO A 390 -13.90 13.13 12.45
C PRO A 390 -12.55 12.40 12.46
N ASN A 391 -11.49 13.10 12.04
CA ASN A 391 -10.09 12.67 12.16
C ASN A 391 -9.79 11.29 11.56
N THR A 392 -10.43 10.97 10.43
CA THR A 392 -10.14 9.75 9.68
C THR A 392 -9.30 10.08 8.45
N LYS A 393 -8.36 9.18 8.08
CA LYS A 393 -7.49 9.35 6.91
C LYS A 393 -8.26 9.50 5.59
N ILE A 394 -9.46 8.93 5.52
CA ILE A 394 -10.37 9.02 4.37
C ILE A 394 -11.79 9.32 4.84
N PRO A 395 -12.65 9.89 3.99
CA PRO A 395 -14.05 10.12 4.34
C PRO A 395 -14.71 8.84 4.81
N SER A 396 -15.14 8.82 6.06
CA SER A 396 -15.74 7.65 6.71
C SER A 396 -17.09 8.01 7.28
N PHE A 397 -18.11 7.25 6.91
CA PHE A 397 -19.50 7.52 7.26
C PHE A 397 -20.05 6.41 8.12
N VAL A 398 -20.75 6.77 9.20
CA VAL A 398 -21.41 5.82 10.12
C VAL A 398 -22.89 5.98 10.01
N PHE A 399 -23.57 4.91 9.67
CA PHE A 399 -25.02 4.77 9.66
C PHE A 399 -25.47 4.05 10.93
N TYR A 400 -26.30 4.68 11.73
CA TYR A 400 -26.79 4.11 12.97
C TYR A 400 -28.11 3.41 12.74
N ALA A 401 -28.10 2.08 12.90
CA ALA A 401 -29.23 1.20 12.68
C ALA A 401 -29.63 0.44 13.95
N ASN A 402 -30.89 0.00 14.00
CA ASN A 402 -31.37 -0.86 15.08
C ASN A 402 -30.78 -2.28 15.04
N LEU A 403 -30.45 -2.79 13.84
CA LEU A 403 -29.96 -4.15 13.60
C LEU A 403 -28.80 -4.15 12.60
N PRO A 404 -27.65 -3.54 12.96
CA PRO A 404 -26.53 -3.33 12.05
C PRO A 404 -25.93 -4.63 11.47
N GLN A 405 -25.96 -5.71 12.21
CA GLN A 405 -25.42 -7.02 11.81
C GLN A 405 -26.16 -7.64 10.62
N TYR A 406 -27.34 -7.16 10.26
CA TYR A 406 -28.12 -7.65 9.12
C TYR A 406 -28.01 -6.77 7.88
N VAL A 407 -27.33 -5.64 7.95
CA VAL A 407 -27.04 -4.79 6.78
C VAL A 407 -25.90 -5.42 5.99
N LYS A 408 -26.24 -5.98 4.83
CA LYS A 408 -25.30 -6.70 3.96
C LYS A 408 -24.47 -5.75 3.09
N GLU A 409 -23.33 -6.23 2.60
CA GLU A 409 -22.41 -5.47 1.74
C GLU A 409 -23.06 -4.82 0.50
N PRO A 410 -23.99 -5.47 -0.23
CA PRO A 410 -24.65 -4.80 -1.36
C PRO A 410 -25.37 -3.51 -0.96
N TYR A 411 -25.97 -3.48 0.25
CA TYR A 411 -26.64 -2.27 0.72
C TYR A 411 -25.64 -1.19 1.18
N LYS A 412 -24.51 -1.56 1.74
CA LYS A 412 -23.45 -0.61 2.05
C LYS A 412 -22.90 0.05 0.77
N ARG A 413 -22.74 -0.72 -0.31
CA ARG A 413 -22.39 -0.19 -1.64
C ARG A 413 -23.45 0.75 -2.20
N PHE A 414 -24.71 0.44 -1.99
CA PHE A 414 -25.81 1.35 -2.36
C PHE A 414 -25.66 2.70 -1.59
N LEU A 415 -25.42 2.66 -0.29
CA LEU A 415 -25.21 3.87 0.52
C LEU A 415 -23.97 4.65 0.05
N GLU A 416 -22.89 3.96 -0.26
CA GLU A 416 -21.68 4.56 -0.83
C GLU A 416 -21.98 5.29 -2.14
N ASN A 417 -22.68 4.64 -3.08
CA ASN A 417 -23.04 5.24 -4.35
C ASN A 417 -23.92 6.48 -4.14
N LYS A 418 -24.88 6.43 -3.21
CA LYS A 418 -25.72 7.60 -2.91
C LYS A 418 -24.95 8.76 -2.28
N ILE A 419 -23.92 8.48 -1.49
CA ILE A 419 -23.02 9.52 -1.00
C ILE A 419 -22.26 10.15 -2.18
N ARG A 420 -21.69 9.35 -3.09
CA ARG A 420 -20.95 9.84 -4.27
C ARG A 420 -21.80 10.64 -5.25
N GLU A 421 -23.10 10.28 -5.40
CA GLU A 421 -24.04 11.03 -6.24
C GLU A 421 -24.31 12.44 -5.71
N ASN A 422 -24.23 12.67 -4.40
CA ASN A 422 -24.60 13.93 -3.76
C ASN A 422 -23.40 14.79 -3.34
N TRP A 423 -22.21 14.20 -3.20
CA TRP A 423 -20.98 14.91 -2.83
C TRP A 423 -19.82 14.49 -3.73
N ASP A 424 -19.09 15.48 -4.23
CA ASP A 424 -17.88 15.22 -5.00
C ASP A 424 -16.80 14.60 -4.11
N LEU A 425 -16.66 13.27 -4.22
CA LEU A 425 -15.64 12.45 -3.58
C LEU A 425 -14.82 11.70 -4.62
N HIS A 426 -14.79 12.22 -5.87
CA HIS A 426 -14.09 11.63 -6.99
C HIS A 426 -12.59 11.43 -6.68
N GLY A 427 -12.09 10.25 -6.99
CA GLY A 427 -10.70 9.85 -6.70
C GLY A 427 -10.44 9.39 -5.26
N CYS A 428 -11.43 9.49 -4.35
CA CYS A 428 -11.24 9.12 -2.96
C CYS A 428 -11.93 7.79 -2.63
N PRO A 429 -11.26 6.85 -1.96
CA PRO A 429 -11.94 5.76 -1.28
C PRO A 429 -12.76 6.32 -0.12
N ILE A 430 -13.90 5.70 0.17
CA ILE A 430 -14.72 6.05 1.34
C ILE A 430 -15.08 4.80 2.14
N ASN A 431 -15.25 4.97 3.44
CA ASN A 431 -15.71 3.89 4.32
C ASN A 431 -17.16 4.10 4.72
N VAL A 432 -17.95 3.03 4.65
CA VAL A 432 -19.33 3.00 5.12
C VAL A 432 -19.45 1.98 6.25
N PHE A 433 -19.65 2.47 7.46
CA PHE A 433 -19.87 1.66 8.66
C PHE A 433 -21.35 1.66 9.03
N VAL A 434 -21.84 0.53 9.53
CA VAL A 434 -23.16 0.45 10.14
C VAL A 434 -22.98 0.01 11.59
N ARG A 435 -23.48 0.81 12.52
CA ARG A 435 -23.34 0.58 13.97
C ARG A 435 -24.70 0.63 14.67
N GLN A 436 -24.76 0.03 15.82
CA GLN A 436 -25.90 0.19 16.73
C GLN A 436 -25.81 1.57 17.40
N LYS A 437 -26.97 2.21 17.60
CA LYS A 437 -27.05 3.46 18.32
C LYS A 437 -26.97 3.21 19.82
#